data_36fe0d37e4f738c8d9666ad9a2fffed5
#
_entry.id   36fe0d37e4f738c8d9666ad9a2fffed5
#
_cell.length_a   1.000
_cell.length_b   1.000
_cell.length_c   1.000
_cell.angle_alpha   90.00
_cell.angle_beta   90.00
_cell.angle_gamma   90.00
#
_symmetry.space_group_name_H-M   'P 1'
#
loop_
_entity.id
_entity.type
_entity.pdbx_description
1 polymer ?
#
loop_
_entity_poly.entity_id
_entity_poly.type
_entity_poly.pdbx_seq_one_letter_code
_entity_poly.pdbx_strand_id
1 'polypeptide(L)'
;MVFRWQQNGITIRHADTIDVKFDVWTADEPWQERVIALRHPDLLRLSQETGQILSDAWCMKLAALHLKHMIETDEDMERTLVTAPYAKLAQYQNQLADMPQPVQS
;
A
#
# COMPACT_ATOMS: atom_id res chain seq x y z
N MET A 1 18.97 2.67 -10.21
CA MET A 1 18.62 3.47 -9.03
C MET A 1 18.02 2.56 -7.98
N VAL A 2 18.46 2.68 -6.75
CA VAL A 2 17.95 1.85 -5.65
C VAL A 2 17.01 2.68 -4.80
N PHE A 3 15.78 2.21 -4.64
CA PHE A 3 14.82 2.81 -3.73
C PHE A 3 14.79 2.02 -2.43
N ARG A 4 14.76 2.73 -1.34
CA ARG A 4 14.55 2.14 -0.01
C ARG A 4 13.32 2.79 0.58
N TRP A 5 12.53 2.00 1.27
CA TRP A 5 11.35 2.53 1.94
C TRP A 5 11.05 1.68 3.18
N GLN A 6 10.38 2.31 4.13
CA GLN A 6 9.85 1.61 5.30
C GLN A 6 8.51 2.21 5.68
N GLN A 7 7.65 1.39 6.22
CA GLN A 7 6.36 1.84 6.70
C GLN A 7 6.58 2.67 7.97
N ASN A 8 6.00 3.87 7.99
CA ASN A 8 6.22 4.87 9.04
C ASN A 8 5.02 5.05 9.95
N GLY A 9 3.83 4.71 9.51
CA GLY A 9 2.66 4.84 10.33
C GLY A 9 1.40 4.50 9.56
N ILE A 10 0.33 4.29 10.29
CA ILE A 10 -0.98 4.05 9.72
C ILE A 10 -2.00 4.86 10.53
N THR A 11 -2.84 5.62 9.85
CA THR A 11 -3.86 6.43 10.50
C THR A 11 -5.16 6.34 9.72
N ILE A 12 -6.27 6.52 10.43
CA ILE A 12 -7.59 6.60 9.81
C ILE A 12 -7.93 8.07 9.67
N ARG A 13 -8.07 8.51 8.42
CA ARG A 13 -8.47 9.88 8.15
C ARG A 13 -9.97 10.06 8.29
N HIS A 14 -10.35 11.30 8.50
CA HIS A 14 -11.74 11.71 8.69
C HIS A 14 -12.67 11.31 7.52
N ALA A 15 -12.15 11.18 6.32
CA ALA A 15 -12.93 10.89 5.11
C ALA A 15 -12.89 9.40 4.71
N ASP A 16 -12.96 8.52 5.67
CA ASP A 16 -13.06 7.06 5.42
C ASP A 16 -11.89 6.50 4.62
N THR A 17 -10.70 7.01 4.85
CA THR A 17 -9.49 6.42 4.29
C THR A 17 -8.56 5.95 5.40
N ILE A 18 -7.82 4.91 5.09
CA ILE A 18 -6.71 4.45 5.92
C ILE A 18 -5.44 4.89 5.20
N ASP A 19 -4.67 5.74 5.85
CA ASP A 19 -3.44 6.28 5.27
C ASP A 19 -2.25 5.51 5.83
N VAL A 20 -1.45 4.94 4.92
CA VAL A 20 -0.22 4.27 5.30
C VAL A 20 0.94 5.14 4.86
N LYS A 21 1.78 5.53 5.81
CA LYS A 21 2.90 6.43 5.58
C LYS A 21 4.18 5.63 5.38
N PHE A 22 4.94 6.06 4.39
CA PHE A 22 6.24 5.46 4.07
C PHE A 22 7.31 6.53 4.03
N ASP A 23 8.47 6.18 4.53
CA ASP A 23 9.70 6.94 4.30
C ASP A 23 10.41 6.31 3.11
N VAL A 24 10.74 7.13 2.12
CA VAL A 24 11.35 6.66 0.86
C VAL A 24 12.68 7.36 0.68
N TRP A 25 13.72 6.59 0.40
CA TRP A 25 15.06 7.11 0.15
C TRP A 25 15.48 6.76 -1.27
N THR A 26 16.09 7.74 -1.95
CA THR A 26 16.67 7.53 -3.27
C THR A 26 18.10 8.07 -3.26
N ALA A 27 18.87 7.75 -4.31
CA ALA A 27 20.22 8.26 -4.44
C ALA A 27 20.26 9.79 -4.54
N ASP A 28 19.24 10.38 -5.16
CA ASP A 28 19.17 11.81 -5.41
C ASP A 28 18.56 12.61 -4.27
N GLU A 29 17.62 11.97 -3.55
CA GLU A 29 16.90 12.62 -2.47
C GLU A 29 16.95 11.71 -1.24
N PRO A 30 17.59 12.16 -0.16
CA PRO A 30 17.85 11.26 0.97
C PRO A 30 16.61 10.87 1.76
N TRP A 31 15.54 11.67 1.69
CA TRP A 31 14.32 11.30 2.41
C TRP A 31 13.11 12.01 1.81
N GLN A 32 12.07 11.24 1.61
CA GLN A 32 10.77 11.75 1.16
C GLN A 32 9.67 10.98 1.88
N GLU A 33 8.61 11.66 2.25
CA GLU A 33 7.42 11.00 2.78
C GLU A 33 6.46 10.72 1.64
N ARG A 34 5.89 9.52 1.65
CA ARG A 34 4.81 9.15 0.73
C ARG A 34 3.68 8.52 1.54
N VAL A 35 2.45 8.93 1.24
CA VAL A 35 1.27 8.43 1.92
C VAL A 35 0.39 7.74 0.89
N ILE A 36 0.10 6.48 1.15
CA ILE A 36 -0.82 5.71 0.31
C ILE A 36 -2.16 5.64 1.04
N ALA A 37 -3.18 6.23 0.45
CA ALA A 37 -4.52 6.26 1.02
C ALA A 37 -5.33 5.09 0.46
N LEU A 38 -5.94 4.32 1.36
CA LEU A 38 -6.80 3.19 1.02
C LEU A 38 -8.22 3.55 1.43
N ARG A 39 -9.15 3.56 0.49
CA ARG A 39 -10.53 3.91 0.80
C ARG A 39 -11.20 2.77 1.56
N HIS A 40 -11.76 3.09 2.71
CA HIS A 40 -12.37 2.07 3.57
C HIS A 40 -13.48 1.29 2.87
N PRO A 41 -14.41 1.91 2.11
CA PRO A 41 -15.42 1.15 1.38
C PRO A 41 -14.82 0.14 0.40
N ASP A 42 -13.71 0.50 -0.25
CA ASP A 42 -13.02 -0.40 -1.17
C ASP A 42 -12.41 -1.59 -0.43
N LEU A 43 -11.84 -1.33 0.75
CA LEU A 43 -11.27 -2.39 1.58
C LEU A 43 -12.36 -3.36 2.08
N LEU A 44 -13.50 -2.82 2.49
CA LEU A 44 -14.63 -3.65 2.90
C LEU A 44 -15.12 -4.53 1.77
N ARG A 45 -15.26 -3.95 0.58
CA ARG A 45 -15.70 -4.70 -0.58
C ARG A 45 -14.72 -5.82 -0.91
N LEU A 46 -13.43 -5.51 -0.93
CA LEU A 46 -12.42 -6.50 -1.24
C LEU A 46 -12.36 -7.60 -0.18
N SER A 47 -12.49 -7.24 1.09
CA SER A 47 -12.55 -8.19 2.18
C SER A 47 -13.73 -9.16 2.01
N GLN A 48 -14.91 -8.63 1.68
CA GLN A 48 -16.11 -9.45 1.46
C GLN A 48 -15.97 -10.36 0.25
N GLU A 49 -15.37 -9.87 -0.82
CA GLU A 49 -15.23 -10.64 -2.06
C GLU A 49 -14.19 -11.74 -1.95
N THR A 50 -13.16 -11.55 -1.13
CA THR A 50 -12.04 -12.48 -1.06
C THR A 50 -12.00 -13.31 0.23
N GLY A 51 -12.81 -12.95 1.23
CA GLY A 51 -12.77 -13.58 2.53
C GLY A 51 -11.58 -13.17 3.38
N GLN A 52 -10.81 -12.18 2.93
CA GLN A 52 -9.65 -11.71 3.66
C GLN A 52 -10.08 -10.85 4.85
N ILE A 53 -9.44 -11.06 6.00
CA ILE A 53 -9.74 -10.26 7.19
C ILE A 53 -9.17 -8.86 7.01
N LEU A 54 -10.00 -7.84 7.23
CA LEU A 54 -9.57 -6.46 7.18
C LEU A 54 -8.77 -6.14 8.45
N SER A 55 -7.46 -6.07 8.31
CA SER A 55 -6.54 -5.82 9.42
C SER A 55 -5.50 -4.79 9.00
N ASP A 56 -4.83 -4.19 9.97
CA ASP A 56 -3.75 -3.24 9.69
C ASP A 56 -2.64 -3.89 8.86
N ALA A 57 -2.29 -5.13 9.19
CA ALA A 57 -1.26 -5.85 8.44
C ALA A 57 -1.63 -6.01 6.97
N TRP A 58 -2.87 -6.34 6.68
CA TRP A 58 -3.35 -6.48 5.31
C TRP A 58 -3.32 -5.12 4.58
N CYS A 59 -3.80 -4.07 5.25
CA CYS A 59 -3.78 -2.72 4.68
C CYS A 59 -2.35 -2.28 4.35
N MET A 60 -1.41 -2.54 5.25
CA MET A 60 -0.01 -2.21 5.02
C MET A 60 0.58 -2.96 3.82
N LYS A 61 0.23 -4.23 3.66
CA LYS A 61 0.70 -5.02 2.51
C LYS A 61 0.16 -4.48 1.20
N LEU A 62 -1.13 -4.12 1.15
CA LEU A 62 -1.72 -3.54 -0.05
C LEU A 62 -1.07 -2.20 -0.38
N ALA A 63 -0.87 -1.35 0.62
CA ALA A 63 -0.24 -0.05 0.43
C ALA A 63 1.21 -0.20 -0.04
N ALA A 64 1.95 -1.15 0.53
CA ALA A 64 3.33 -1.41 0.15
C ALA A 64 3.43 -1.87 -1.32
N LEU A 65 2.50 -2.70 -1.76
CA LEU A 65 2.46 -3.14 -3.16
C LEU A 65 2.15 -1.98 -4.09
N HIS A 66 1.28 -1.06 -3.67
CA HIS A 66 1.01 0.12 -4.48
C HIS A 66 2.22 1.03 -4.57
N LEU A 67 2.92 1.25 -3.47
CA LEU A 67 4.15 2.03 -3.47
C LEU A 67 5.19 1.39 -4.38
N LYS A 68 5.35 0.07 -4.32
CA LYS A 68 6.25 -0.66 -5.20
C LYS A 68 5.89 -0.46 -6.66
N HIS A 69 4.60 -0.53 -6.98
CA HIS A 69 4.11 -0.29 -8.34
C HIS A 69 4.47 1.12 -8.80
N MET A 70 4.27 2.13 -7.95
CA MET A 70 4.62 3.51 -8.27
C MET A 70 6.11 3.67 -8.57
N ILE A 71 6.95 3.04 -7.74
CA ILE A 71 8.40 3.09 -7.91
C ILE A 71 8.81 2.41 -9.22
N GLU A 72 8.26 1.25 -9.51
CA GLU A 72 8.61 0.48 -10.71
C GLU A 72 8.15 1.15 -11.99
N THR A 73 7.03 1.86 -11.96
CA THR A 73 6.46 2.52 -13.13
C THR A 73 6.73 4.01 -13.18
N ASP A 74 7.33 4.57 -12.14
CA ASP A 74 7.54 6.01 -11.96
C ASP A 74 6.23 6.79 -12.01
N GLU A 75 5.14 6.17 -11.62
CA GLU A 75 3.80 6.73 -11.66
C GLU A 75 3.51 7.47 -10.35
N ASP A 76 3.05 8.71 -10.42
CA ASP A 76 2.65 9.52 -9.28
C ASP A 76 3.75 9.75 -8.22
N MET A 77 5.01 9.51 -8.56
CA MET A 77 6.10 9.64 -7.59
C MET A 77 6.34 11.08 -7.13
N GLU A 78 5.87 12.07 -7.88
CA GLU A 78 5.94 13.48 -7.49
C GLU A 78 4.88 13.86 -6.45
N ARG A 79 3.91 12.99 -6.19
CA ARG A 79 2.81 13.26 -5.27
C ARG A 79 3.10 12.67 -3.89
N THR A 80 2.88 13.46 -2.86
CA THR A 80 3.05 12.98 -1.48
C THR A 80 1.93 12.05 -1.07
N LEU A 81 0.69 12.35 -1.48
CA LEU A 81 -0.48 11.55 -1.14
C LEU A 81 -1.08 10.96 -2.41
N VAL A 82 -1.21 9.65 -2.42
CA VAL A 82 -1.78 8.91 -3.56
C VAL A 82 -2.85 7.95 -3.05
N THR A 83 -4.03 8.00 -3.66
CA THR A 83 -5.10 7.06 -3.34
C THR A 83 -5.02 5.87 -4.29
N ALA A 84 -4.90 4.67 -3.72
CA ALA A 84 -4.85 3.44 -4.52
C ALA A 84 -6.27 3.09 -4.99
N PRO A 85 -6.51 2.98 -6.31
CA PRO A 85 -7.83 2.64 -6.81
C PRO A 85 -8.20 1.18 -6.54
N TYR A 86 -9.49 0.90 -6.46
CA TYR A 86 -9.98 -0.45 -6.15
C TYR A 86 -9.43 -1.52 -7.10
N ALA A 87 -9.37 -1.22 -8.39
CA ALA A 87 -8.86 -2.17 -9.38
C ALA A 87 -7.42 -2.61 -9.07
N LYS A 88 -6.60 -1.66 -8.59
CA LYS A 88 -5.24 -1.97 -8.18
C LYS A 88 -5.22 -2.81 -6.90
N LEU A 89 -6.07 -2.46 -5.93
CA LEU A 89 -6.16 -3.21 -4.68
C LEU A 89 -6.54 -4.67 -4.95
N ALA A 90 -7.46 -4.91 -5.87
CA ALA A 90 -7.86 -6.26 -6.26
C ALA A 90 -6.69 -7.03 -6.87
N GLN A 91 -5.89 -6.37 -7.73
CA GLN A 91 -4.68 -6.98 -8.29
C GLN A 91 -3.67 -7.35 -7.21
N TYR A 92 -3.47 -6.46 -6.26
CA TYR A 92 -2.51 -6.69 -5.16
C TYR A 92 -2.96 -7.85 -4.28
N GLN A 93 -4.26 -7.94 -4.01
CA GLN A 93 -4.78 -9.07 -3.24
C GLN A 93 -4.56 -10.38 -3.97
N ASN A 94 -4.73 -10.42 -5.28
CA ASN A 94 -4.43 -11.60 -6.07
C ASN A 94 -2.95 -11.98 -5.98
N GLN A 95 -2.07 -10.98 -6.02
CA GLN A 95 -0.63 -11.21 -5.85
C GLN A 95 -0.32 -11.80 -4.47
N LEU A 96 -0.94 -11.26 -3.43
CA LEU A 96 -0.73 -11.77 -2.07
C LEU A 96 -1.23 -13.21 -1.92
N ALA A 97 -2.35 -13.52 -2.55
CA ALA A 97 -2.91 -14.88 -2.50
C ALA A 97 -2.02 -15.90 -3.21
N ASP A 98 -1.31 -15.46 -4.27
CA ASP A 98 -0.44 -16.33 -5.05
C ASP A 98 0.99 -16.42 -4.48
N MET A 99 1.33 -15.57 -3.54
CA MET A 99 2.65 -15.59 -2.92
C MET A 99 2.81 -16.83 -2.05
N PRO A 100 3.97 -17.52 -2.13
CA PRO A 100 4.25 -18.58 -1.18
C PRO A 100 4.24 -18.02 0.23
N GLN A 101 3.44 -18.62 1.09
CA GLN A 101 3.41 -18.19 2.49
C GLN A 101 4.68 -18.70 3.18
N PRO A 102 5.34 -17.86 3.98
CA PRO A 102 6.43 -18.36 4.80
C PRO A 102 5.91 -19.44 5.73
N VAL A 103 6.71 -20.48 5.90
CA VAL A 103 6.34 -21.55 6.83
C VAL A 103 6.31 -20.97 8.22
N GLN A 104 5.13 -20.96 8.81
CA GLN A 104 4.98 -20.53 10.18
C GLN A 104 5.14 -21.73 11.07
N SER A 105 6.18 -21.70 11.80
CA SER A 105 6.45 -22.76 12.74
C SER A 105 6.12 -22.32 14.15
#